data_70d930bd21480e85ce3ed743a5d152eb
#
_entry.id   70d930bd21480e85ce3ed743a5d152eb
#
_cell.length_a   1.000
_cell.length_b   1.000
_cell.length_c   1.000
_cell.angle_alpha   90.00
_cell.angle_beta   90.00
_cell.angle_gamma   90.00
#
_symmetry.space_group_name_H-M   'P 1'
#
loop_
_entity.id
_entity.type
_entity.pdbx_description
1 polymer ?
#
loop_
_entity_poly.entity_id
_entity_poly.type
_entity_poly.pdbx_seq_one_letter_code
_entity_poly.pdbx_strand_id
1 'polypeptide(L)'
;MGYRSEVVLVVGKEVMPQFMVTMAKSPQARALCFAEADRREDYGEEGNMLFAWSGIKWYDSYEGIRAIGDFLDWCDGEQVPVSDEQKAQDKSPTPVTHVVGHECYKFVRIGEELDDAEERGSGFWDVYVSRSIEF
;
A
#
# COMPACT_ATOMS: atom_id res chain seq x y z
N MET A 1 -18.66 13.95 15.45
CA MET A 1 -17.87 13.82 14.20
C MET A 1 -16.52 13.23 14.54
N GLY A 2 -16.05 12.29 13.74
CA GLY A 2 -14.77 11.64 13.97
C GLY A 2 -13.62 12.40 13.33
N TYR A 3 -12.40 12.09 13.77
CA TYR A 3 -11.18 12.58 13.17
C TYR A 3 -11.00 11.95 11.78
N ARG A 4 -10.74 12.78 10.75
CA ARG A 4 -10.63 12.30 9.36
C ARG A 4 -9.24 12.53 8.82
N SER A 5 -8.87 11.69 7.88
CA SER A 5 -7.54 11.72 7.25
C SER A 5 -7.65 11.66 5.74
N GLU A 6 -6.62 12.13 5.06
CA GLU A 6 -6.36 11.82 3.66
C GLU A 6 -5.31 10.73 3.61
N VAL A 7 -5.53 9.70 2.80
CA VAL A 7 -4.66 8.52 2.75
C VAL A 7 -4.38 8.15 1.30
N VAL A 8 -3.12 7.84 1.01
CA VAL A 8 -2.71 7.26 -0.26
C VAL A 8 -1.87 6.02 0.03
N LEU A 9 -2.21 4.91 -0.61
CA LEU A 9 -1.45 3.67 -0.55
C LEU A 9 -1.11 3.24 -1.97
N VAL A 10 0.19 3.04 -2.24
CA VAL A 10 0.65 2.46 -3.50
C VAL A 10 1.23 1.08 -3.18
N VAL A 11 0.72 0.07 -3.87
CA VAL A 11 1.14 -1.32 -3.71
C VAL A 11 1.87 -1.73 -4.98
N GLY A 12 3.15 -2.10 -4.84
CA GLY A 12 3.95 -2.57 -5.97
C GLY A 12 3.56 -3.98 -6.40
N LYS A 13 3.81 -4.28 -7.66
CA LYS A 13 3.49 -5.59 -8.24
C LYS A 13 4.18 -6.74 -7.51
N GLU A 14 5.35 -6.50 -6.93
CA GLU A 14 6.15 -7.53 -6.25
C GLU A 14 5.45 -8.04 -4.98
N VAL A 15 4.68 -7.19 -4.31
CA VAL A 15 3.95 -7.53 -3.08
C VAL A 15 2.46 -7.65 -3.30
N MET A 16 1.99 -7.50 -4.53
CA MET A 16 0.57 -7.60 -4.88
C MET A 16 -0.03 -8.96 -4.51
N PRO A 17 0.64 -10.10 -4.72
CA PRO A 17 0.07 -11.39 -4.31
C PRO A 17 -0.28 -11.45 -2.83
N GLN A 18 0.60 -10.96 -1.96
CA GLN A 18 0.32 -10.92 -0.52
C GLN A 18 -0.77 -9.91 -0.18
N PHE A 19 -0.81 -8.78 -0.88
CA PHE A 19 -1.89 -7.81 -0.72
C PHE A 19 -3.24 -8.45 -1.03
N MET A 20 -3.33 -9.23 -2.11
CA MET A 20 -4.57 -9.91 -2.48
C MET A 20 -4.96 -11.00 -1.47
N VAL A 21 -3.98 -11.69 -0.87
CA VAL A 21 -4.25 -12.62 0.24
C VAL A 21 -4.89 -11.87 1.41
N THR A 22 -4.36 -10.70 1.75
CA THR A 22 -4.92 -9.85 2.82
C THR A 22 -6.35 -9.45 2.50
N MET A 23 -6.63 -9.04 1.26
CA MET A 23 -7.98 -8.68 0.82
C MET A 23 -8.94 -9.87 0.90
N ALA A 24 -8.47 -11.07 0.56
CA ALA A 24 -9.28 -12.28 0.63
C ALA A 24 -9.64 -12.66 2.07
N LYS A 25 -8.74 -12.39 3.03
CA LYS A 25 -8.93 -12.73 4.44
C LYS A 25 -9.75 -11.69 5.20
N SER A 26 -9.78 -10.45 4.76
CA SER A 26 -10.48 -9.37 5.45
C SER A 26 -11.50 -8.72 4.53
N PRO A 27 -12.80 -9.08 4.65
CA PRO A 27 -13.84 -8.43 3.86
C PRO A 27 -13.89 -6.91 4.07
N GLN A 28 -13.57 -6.42 5.27
CA GLN A 28 -13.54 -4.98 5.55
C GLN A 28 -12.41 -4.28 4.79
N ALA A 29 -11.20 -4.88 4.77
CA ALA A 29 -10.08 -4.34 4.01
C ALA A 29 -10.38 -4.35 2.51
N ARG A 30 -10.98 -5.42 2.02
CA ARG A 30 -11.38 -5.52 0.62
C ARG A 30 -12.39 -4.44 0.24
N ALA A 31 -13.41 -4.23 1.06
CA ALA A 31 -14.40 -3.17 0.83
C ALA A 31 -13.74 -1.79 0.87
N LEU A 32 -12.85 -1.57 1.83
CA LEU A 32 -12.13 -0.31 1.99
C LEU A 32 -11.34 0.05 0.72
N CYS A 33 -10.62 -0.91 0.15
CA CYS A 33 -9.77 -0.67 -1.01
C CYS A 33 -10.54 -0.71 -2.34
N PHE A 34 -11.48 -1.63 -2.49
CA PHE A 34 -12.11 -1.91 -3.80
C PHE A 34 -13.53 -1.34 -3.93
N ALA A 35 -14.13 -0.86 -2.86
CA ALA A 35 -15.47 -0.26 -2.89
C ALA A 35 -15.49 1.19 -2.39
N GLU A 36 -14.69 1.51 -1.40
CA GLU A 36 -14.77 2.81 -0.71
C GLU A 36 -13.66 3.80 -1.10
N ALA A 37 -12.59 3.34 -1.75
CA ALA A 37 -11.51 4.25 -2.18
C ALA A 37 -12.05 5.26 -3.20
N ASP A 38 -11.71 6.53 -3.00
CA ASP A 38 -12.07 7.61 -3.92
C ASP A 38 -11.35 7.47 -5.26
N ARG A 39 -10.12 6.97 -5.23
CA ARG A 39 -9.35 6.65 -6.42
C ARG A 39 -8.75 5.27 -6.28
N ARG A 40 -8.79 4.50 -7.36
CA ARG A 40 -8.15 3.21 -7.49
C ARG A 40 -7.70 3.09 -8.93
N GLU A 41 -6.41 3.09 -9.16
CA GLU A 41 -5.86 3.12 -10.52
C GLU A 41 -4.49 2.47 -10.56
N ASP A 42 -4.07 2.08 -11.76
CA ASP A 42 -2.69 1.67 -11.99
C ASP A 42 -1.76 2.85 -11.79
N TYR A 43 -0.57 2.61 -11.22
CA TYR A 43 0.36 3.68 -10.91
C TYR A 43 1.75 3.37 -11.48
N GLY A 44 2.13 4.11 -12.50
CA GLY A 44 3.40 3.90 -13.19
C GLY A 44 3.38 2.65 -14.04
N GLU A 45 4.08 1.61 -13.62
CA GLU A 45 4.14 0.34 -14.34
C GLU A 45 2.88 -0.50 -14.13
N GLU A 46 2.56 -1.32 -15.12
CA GLU A 46 1.46 -2.28 -15.04
C GLU A 46 1.66 -3.22 -13.84
N GLY A 47 0.60 -3.43 -13.08
CA GLY A 47 0.63 -4.28 -11.90
C GLY A 47 0.81 -3.53 -10.58
N ASN A 48 1.27 -2.29 -10.62
CA ASN A 48 1.26 -1.42 -9.43
C ASN A 48 -0.11 -0.76 -9.32
N MET A 49 -0.63 -0.66 -8.09
CA MET A 49 -1.93 -0.03 -7.86
C MET A 49 -1.82 1.08 -6.83
N LEU A 50 -2.54 2.17 -7.10
CA LEU A 50 -2.70 3.29 -6.17
C LEU A 50 -4.14 3.32 -5.67
N PHE A 51 -4.28 3.47 -4.35
CA PHE A 51 -5.55 3.70 -3.69
C PHE A 51 -5.48 5.02 -2.95
N ALA A 52 -6.53 5.83 -3.04
CA ALA A 52 -6.59 7.11 -2.33
C ALA A 52 -7.95 7.30 -1.69
N TRP A 53 -7.94 7.85 -0.49
CA TRP A 53 -9.14 8.18 0.28
C TRP A 53 -9.05 9.62 0.76
N SER A 54 -10.16 10.34 0.68
CA SER A 54 -10.26 11.70 1.17
C SER A 54 -11.32 11.76 2.28
N GLY A 55 -10.97 12.37 3.40
CA GLY A 55 -11.91 12.53 4.52
C GLY A 55 -12.36 11.22 5.16
N ILE A 56 -11.46 10.26 5.29
CA ILE A 56 -11.76 8.94 5.85
C ILE A 56 -11.38 8.86 7.33
N LYS A 57 -12.15 8.08 8.07
CA LYS A 57 -11.82 7.73 9.46
C LYS A 57 -10.83 6.58 9.45
N TRP A 58 -9.55 6.90 9.51
CA TRP A 58 -8.48 5.91 9.46
C TRP A 58 -8.04 5.53 10.88
N TYR A 59 -8.82 4.64 11.51
CA TYR A 59 -8.58 4.24 12.90
C TYR A 59 -8.04 2.82 12.97
N ASP A 60 -6.95 2.63 13.73
CA ASP A 60 -6.31 1.33 13.91
C ASP A 60 -7.24 0.30 14.56
N SER A 61 -8.29 0.75 15.27
CA SER A 61 -9.28 -0.14 15.86
C SER A 61 -10.21 -0.79 14.83
N TYR A 62 -10.27 -0.26 13.62
CA TYR A 62 -11.07 -0.85 12.54
C TYR A 62 -10.34 -2.05 11.94
N GLU A 63 -11.04 -3.17 11.78
CA GLU A 63 -10.43 -4.40 11.27
C GLU A 63 -9.76 -4.21 9.90
N GLY A 64 -10.42 -3.51 8.98
CA GLY A 64 -9.87 -3.27 7.64
C GLY A 64 -8.57 -2.47 7.67
N ILE A 65 -8.52 -1.45 8.52
CA ILE A 65 -7.32 -0.62 8.69
C ILE A 65 -6.20 -1.46 9.32
N ARG A 66 -6.53 -2.28 10.32
CA ARG A 66 -5.56 -3.16 10.97
C ARG A 66 -4.99 -4.19 9.99
N ALA A 67 -5.85 -4.77 9.14
CA ALA A 67 -5.41 -5.74 8.14
C ALA A 67 -4.42 -5.10 7.16
N ILE A 68 -4.65 -3.86 6.73
CA ILE A 68 -3.72 -3.12 5.88
C ILE A 68 -2.41 -2.88 6.63
N GLY A 69 -2.48 -2.45 7.90
CA GLY A 69 -1.30 -2.26 8.73
C GLY A 69 -0.46 -3.53 8.86
N ASP A 70 -1.10 -4.67 9.07
CA ASP A 70 -0.41 -5.96 9.14
C ASP A 70 0.26 -6.31 7.80
N PHE A 71 -0.38 -6.00 6.68
CA PHE A 71 0.23 -6.16 5.37
C PHE A 71 1.49 -5.29 5.23
N LEU A 72 1.42 -4.03 5.67
CA LEU A 72 2.58 -3.13 5.60
C LEU A 72 3.71 -3.63 6.51
N ASP A 73 3.39 -4.15 7.69
CA ASP A 73 4.37 -4.77 8.58
C ASP A 73 5.05 -5.97 7.91
N TRP A 74 4.27 -6.78 7.19
CA TRP A 74 4.81 -7.89 6.42
C TRP A 74 5.78 -7.39 5.34
N CYS A 75 5.44 -6.31 4.63
CA CYS A 75 6.32 -5.71 3.63
C CYS A 75 7.62 -5.17 4.24
N ASP A 76 7.55 -4.68 5.47
CA ASP A 76 8.72 -4.12 6.16
C ASP A 76 9.72 -5.19 6.61
N GLY A 77 9.44 -6.47 6.39
CA GLY A 77 10.40 -7.55 6.58
C GLY A 77 11.59 -7.38 5.63
N GLU A 78 12.76 -7.94 6.00
CA GLU A 78 13.99 -7.71 5.24
C GLU A 78 13.89 -8.10 3.76
N GLN A 79 13.28 -9.26 3.48
CA GLN A 79 13.14 -9.75 2.11
C GLN A 79 11.80 -10.44 1.92
N VAL A 80 11.19 -10.16 0.78
CA VAL A 80 9.90 -10.71 0.39
C VAL A 80 10.11 -11.60 -0.83
N PRO A 81 9.61 -12.86 -0.82
CA PRO A 81 9.72 -13.73 -1.99
C PRO A 81 8.97 -13.15 -3.19
N VAL A 82 9.60 -13.20 -4.35
CA VAL A 82 8.96 -12.84 -5.62
C VAL A 82 7.96 -13.94 -5.98
N SER A 83 6.81 -13.58 -6.55
CA SER A 83 5.80 -14.55 -6.97
C SER A 83 6.31 -15.47 -8.07
N ASP A 84 5.71 -16.67 -8.20
CA ASP A 84 6.07 -17.61 -9.25
C ASP A 84 5.89 -17.02 -10.65
N GLU A 85 4.86 -16.21 -10.83
CA GLU A 85 4.60 -15.52 -12.09
C GLU A 85 5.74 -14.57 -12.46
N GLN A 86 6.23 -13.79 -11.50
CA GLN A 86 7.35 -12.90 -11.71
C GLN A 86 8.65 -13.66 -11.96
N LYS A 87 8.87 -14.77 -11.26
CA LYS A 87 10.02 -15.64 -11.51
C LYS A 87 10.01 -16.18 -12.93
N ALA A 88 8.84 -16.57 -13.43
CA ALA A 88 8.70 -17.09 -14.79
C ALA A 88 8.98 -16.01 -15.85
N GLN A 89 8.74 -14.75 -15.54
CA GLN A 89 9.01 -13.62 -16.44
C GLN A 89 10.46 -13.17 -16.41
N ASP A 90 11.20 -13.52 -15.37
CA ASP A 90 12.60 -13.10 -15.21
C ASP A 90 13.49 -14.05 -16.00
N LYS A 91 14.08 -13.56 -17.09
CA LYS A 91 14.93 -14.31 -18.00
C LYS A 91 16.42 -14.02 -17.80
N SER A 92 16.78 -13.34 -16.72
CA SER A 92 18.18 -13.03 -16.45
C SER A 92 18.97 -14.28 -16.03
N PRO A 93 20.31 -14.30 -16.20
CA PRO A 93 21.13 -15.43 -15.75
C PRO A 93 21.08 -15.67 -14.24
N THR A 94 20.80 -14.60 -13.47
CA THR A 94 20.63 -14.66 -12.02
C THR A 94 19.29 -14.05 -11.66
N PRO A 95 18.19 -14.81 -11.78
CA PRO A 95 16.85 -14.27 -11.51
C PRO A 95 16.73 -13.78 -10.07
N VAL A 96 16.04 -12.66 -9.92
CA VAL A 96 15.71 -12.10 -8.59
C VAL A 96 14.63 -13.00 -7.97
N THR A 97 14.94 -13.61 -6.83
CA THR A 97 13.99 -14.46 -6.09
C THR A 97 13.34 -13.75 -4.93
N HIS A 98 13.97 -12.67 -4.43
CA HIS A 98 13.48 -11.86 -3.31
C HIS A 98 13.70 -10.40 -3.60
N VAL A 99 12.82 -9.56 -3.07
CA VAL A 99 12.90 -8.11 -3.15
C VAL A 99 12.80 -7.53 -1.74
N VAL A 100 13.31 -6.31 -1.56
CA VAL A 100 13.15 -5.60 -0.28
C VAL A 100 11.73 -5.05 -0.23
N GLY A 101 10.90 -5.67 0.61
CA GLY A 101 9.48 -5.33 0.67
C GLY A 101 9.21 -3.88 1.01
N HIS A 102 10.06 -3.28 1.85
CA HIS A 102 9.97 -1.86 2.22
C HIS A 102 10.07 -0.93 0.98
N GLU A 103 10.74 -1.36 -0.07
CA GLU A 103 10.89 -0.61 -1.32
C GLU A 103 9.75 -0.88 -2.32
N CYS A 104 8.81 -1.76 -1.98
CA CYS A 104 7.75 -2.20 -2.89
C CYS A 104 6.41 -1.53 -2.60
N TYR A 105 6.35 -0.60 -1.67
CA TYR A 105 5.11 0.11 -1.36
C TYR A 105 5.39 1.52 -0.87
N LYS A 106 4.33 2.33 -0.84
CA LYS A 106 4.33 3.63 -0.18
C LYS A 106 2.98 3.85 0.47
N PHE A 107 2.98 4.27 1.73
CA PHE A 107 1.78 4.63 2.48
C PHE A 107 1.96 6.04 3.05
N VAL A 108 1.00 6.91 2.78
CA VAL A 108 1.03 8.29 3.26
C VAL A 108 -0.33 8.64 3.83
N ARG A 109 -0.36 9.21 5.03
CA ARG A 109 -1.57 9.68 5.69
C ARG A 109 -1.36 11.08 6.25
N ILE A 110 -2.34 11.95 6.01
CA ILE A 110 -2.38 13.28 6.60
C ILE A 110 -3.67 13.38 7.42
N GLY A 111 -3.55 13.69 8.72
CA GLY A 111 -4.70 13.93 9.59
C GLY A 111 -5.18 15.38 9.52
N GLU A 112 -6.15 15.70 10.38
CA GLU A 112 -6.73 17.05 10.45
C GLU A 112 -5.77 18.07 11.06
N GLU A 113 -4.88 17.62 11.94
CA GLU A 113 -3.89 18.50 12.56
C GLU A 113 -2.70 18.68 11.63
N LEU A 114 -2.12 19.86 11.64
CA LEU A 114 -1.07 20.28 10.70
C LEU A 114 0.17 19.38 10.74
N ASP A 115 0.52 18.87 11.92
CA ASP A 115 1.68 18.03 12.13
C ASP A 115 1.37 16.54 12.17
N ASP A 116 0.09 16.15 11.97
CA ASP A 116 -0.31 14.75 11.95
C ASP A 116 -0.14 14.18 10.54
N ALA A 117 1.05 13.69 10.26
CA ALA A 117 1.37 13.06 8.99
C ALA A 117 2.16 11.78 9.23
N GLU A 118 1.93 10.77 8.40
CA GLU A 118 2.61 9.48 8.47
C GLU A 118 3.05 9.06 7.09
N GLU A 119 4.31 8.64 6.97
CA GLU A 119 4.85 8.05 5.75
C GLU A 119 5.49 6.72 6.08
N ARG A 120 5.18 5.68 5.29
CA ARG A 120 5.78 4.36 5.41
C ARG A 120 6.17 3.86 4.02
N GLY A 121 7.25 3.08 3.96
CA GLY A 121 7.76 2.54 2.72
C GLY A 121 8.70 3.50 2.01
N SER A 122 9.67 2.96 1.29
CA SER A 122 10.64 3.73 0.50
C SER A 122 10.41 3.63 -1.01
N GLY A 123 9.42 2.83 -1.44
CA GLY A 123 9.00 2.78 -2.83
C GLY A 123 8.23 4.03 -3.23
N PHE A 124 8.11 4.27 -4.54
CA PHE A 124 7.26 5.34 -5.10
C PHE A 124 7.56 6.71 -4.45
N TRP A 125 8.81 7.12 -4.51
CA TRP A 125 9.32 8.34 -3.88
C TRP A 125 8.61 9.62 -4.34
N ASP A 126 7.95 9.59 -5.48
CA ASP A 126 7.16 10.70 -6.01
C ASP A 126 5.82 10.90 -5.27
N VAL A 127 5.45 9.97 -4.37
CA VAL A 127 4.30 10.11 -3.47
C VAL A 127 4.84 10.57 -2.12
N TYR A 128 4.49 11.78 -1.72
CA TYR A 128 5.06 12.38 -0.51
C TYR A 128 4.09 13.42 0.09
N VAL A 129 4.40 13.85 1.32
CA VAL A 129 3.63 14.87 2.03
C VAL A 129 4.23 16.25 1.75
N SER A 130 3.38 17.18 1.28
CA SER A 130 3.74 18.59 1.13
C SER A 130 2.46 19.40 1.33
N ARG A 131 2.06 19.65 2.57
CA ARG A 131 0.77 20.24 2.98
C ARG A 131 -0.45 19.44 2.50
N SER A 132 -0.30 18.69 1.44
CA SER A 132 -1.22 17.69 0.91
C SER A 132 -0.39 16.51 0.45
N ILE A 133 -1.03 15.41 0.05
CA ILE A 133 -0.31 14.26 -0.50
C ILE A 133 -0.08 14.51 -1.98
N GLU A 134 1.17 14.48 -2.41
CA GLU A 134 1.56 14.60 -3.81
C GLU A 134 1.79 13.21 -4.43
N PHE A 135 1.34 13.06 -5.65
CA PHE A 135 1.56 11.80 -6.39
C PHE A 135 1.33 11.95 -7.89
#